data_d5e4d5fd998355c34841010c61fc3127
#
_entry.id   d5e4d5fd998355c34841010c61fc3127
#
_cell.length_a   1.000
_cell.length_b   1.000
_cell.length_c   1.000
_cell.angle_alpha   90.00
_cell.angle_beta   90.00
_cell.angle_gamma   90.00
#
_symmetry.space_group_name_H-M   'P 1'
#
loop_
_entity.id
_entity.type
_entity.pdbx_description
1 polymer ?
#
loop_
_entity_poly.entity_id
_entity_poly.type
_entity_poly.pdbx_seq_one_letter_code
_entity_poly.pdbx_strand_id
1 'polypeptide(L)'
;NRLERKLYKVGKKAWSLIGNGLSNQSFVEGPDGLICIDTGESNQEMAAALTEIRKETQAEIAACIYTHFHYVGGTQTLIEQNKNLPIWGHKGIQANLDRFGGEVAPRVSRGLAHQFATSMPQEGPDGIVNLGLGNFFRNPDHAPFTNGYIPPKNTFDKPTKANIAGLKVEFFPAPSDATDSITIWFPDLKLAINNLLWPVLFNVFAIRGEEYRDPRIMIRGLEQLASLEPENLIGAHGPPFSGQQEIKKIIINYRDTLQFLWDQTVR
;
A
#
# COMPACT_ATOMS: atom_id res chain seq x y z
N ASN A 1 4.56 -6.67 19.34
CA ASN A 1 4.59 -6.79 17.87
C ASN A 1 4.06 -5.49 17.24
N ARG A 2 4.93 -4.73 16.52
CA ARG A 2 4.54 -3.46 15.89
C ARG A 2 3.60 -3.61 14.69
N LEU A 3 3.38 -4.84 14.23
CA LEU A 3 2.48 -5.18 13.12
C LEU A 3 1.17 -5.83 13.63
N GLU A 4 0.87 -5.75 14.92
CA GLU A 4 -0.42 -6.18 15.46
C GLU A 4 -1.56 -5.38 14.85
N ARG A 5 -2.73 -6.03 14.75
CA ARG A 5 -3.93 -5.41 14.19
C ARG A 5 -4.35 -4.18 15.01
N LYS A 6 -4.27 -3.03 14.39
CA LYS A 6 -4.62 -1.75 15.01
C LYS A 6 -4.98 -0.72 13.96
N LEU A 7 -6.05 0.02 14.22
CA LEU A 7 -6.40 1.22 13.46
C LEU A 7 -5.67 2.43 14.07
N TYR A 8 -4.76 3.01 13.30
CA TYR A 8 -4.03 4.22 13.68
C TYR A 8 -4.74 5.44 13.11
N LYS A 9 -5.03 6.41 13.97
CA LYS A 9 -5.46 7.74 13.54
C LYS A 9 -4.23 8.56 13.14
N VAL A 10 -4.28 9.18 11.96
CA VAL A 10 -3.19 9.94 11.36
C VAL A 10 -3.66 11.36 11.07
N GLY A 11 -3.10 12.33 11.77
CA GLY A 11 -3.62 13.69 11.71
C GLY A 11 -5.09 13.78 12.16
N LYS A 12 -5.90 14.60 11.49
CA LYS A 12 -7.29 14.85 11.90
C LYS A 12 -8.30 13.95 11.20
N LYS A 13 -8.04 13.58 9.95
CA LYS A 13 -9.01 13.03 9.00
C LYS A 13 -8.46 11.82 8.20
N ALA A 14 -7.45 11.15 8.72
CA ALA A 14 -6.92 9.95 8.08
C ALA A 14 -6.70 8.83 9.10
N TRP A 15 -6.75 7.60 8.61
CA TRP A 15 -6.52 6.38 9.39
C TRP A 15 -5.79 5.34 8.55
N SER A 16 -5.06 4.47 9.22
CA SER A 16 -4.42 3.31 8.60
C SER A 16 -4.61 2.08 9.47
N LEU A 17 -5.22 1.05 8.93
CA LEU A 17 -5.40 -0.25 9.59
C LEU A 17 -4.19 -1.13 9.30
N ILE A 18 -3.47 -1.45 10.35
CA ILE A 18 -2.28 -2.31 10.31
C ILE A 18 -2.67 -3.71 10.76
N GLY A 19 -1.99 -4.74 10.23
CA GLY A 19 -2.12 -6.12 10.72
C GLY A 19 -3.46 -6.79 10.44
N ASN A 20 -4.28 -6.20 9.56
CA ASN A 20 -5.50 -6.83 9.07
C ASN A 20 -5.18 -7.94 8.06
N GLY A 21 -4.20 -7.71 7.21
CA GLY A 21 -3.63 -8.65 6.23
C GLY A 21 -2.13 -8.40 6.05
N LEU A 22 -1.63 -8.60 4.85
CA LEU A 22 -0.24 -8.35 4.49
C LEU A 22 0.04 -6.86 4.34
N SER A 23 -0.91 -6.11 3.77
CA SER A 23 -0.84 -4.66 3.58
C SER A 23 -1.77 -3.90 4.53
N ASN A 24 -1.55 -2.59 4.58
CA ASN A 24 -2.44 -1.67 5.26
C ASN A 24 -3.65 -1.33 4.37
N GLN A 25 -4.81 -1.13 4.98
CA GLN A 25 -5.94 -0.44 4.36
C GLN A 25 -6.01 0.96 4.98
N SER A 26 -5.98 2.00 4.14
CA SER A 26 -5.94 3.37 4.61
C SER A 26 -7.18 4.16 4.20
N PHE A 27 -7.53 5.16 4.99
CA PHE A 27 -8.76 5.93 4.83
C PHE A 27 -8.47 7.41 5.01
N VAL A 28 -9.06 8.24 4.15
CA VAL A 28 -8.98 9.70 4.26
C VAL A 28 -10.38 10.28 4.12
N GLU A 29 -10.83 11.03 5.12
CA GLU A 29 -12.16 11.66 5.09
C GLU A 29 -12.04 13.08 4.56
N GLY A 30 -12.69 13.32 3.43
CA GLY A 30 -12.89 14.64 2.86
C GLY A 30 -14.27 15.22 3.17
N PRO A 31 -14.53 16.46 2.74
CA PRO A 31 -15.85 17.10 2.89
C PRO A 31 -17.01 16.28 2.30
N ASP A 32 -16.77 15.57 1.19
CA ASP A 32 -17.80 14.87 0.43
C ASP A 32 -17.78 13.35 0.66
N GLY A 33 -17.03 12.86 1.64
CA GLY A 33 -17.04 11.45 2.03
C GLY A 33 -15.65 10.84 2.25
N LEU A 34 -15.63 9.51 2.39
CA LEU A 34 -14.47 8.71 2.72
C LEU A 34 -13.78 8.18 1.45
N ILE A 35 -12.50 8.42 1.35
CA ILE A 35 -11.61 7.83 0.33
C ILE A 35 -10.98 6.57 0.94
N CYS A 36 -11.18 5.42 0.31
CA CYS A 36 -10.53 4.16 0.67
C CYS A 36 -9.26 4.00 -0.18
N ILE A 37 -8.12 3.68 0.44
CA ILE A 37 -6.84 3.53 -0.22
C ILE A 37 -6.33 2.13 0.02
N ASP A 38 -6.16 1.38 -1.05
CA ASP A 38 -5.97 -0.06 -1.12
C ASP A 38 -7.09 -0.85 -0.43
N THR A 39 -7.38 -2.02 -0.94
CA THR A 39 -8.52 -2.84 -0.50
C THR A 39 -8.12 -4.22 0.01
N GLY A 40 -6.80 -4.43 0.18
CA GLY A 40 -6.27 -5.73 0.58
C GLY A 40 -6.38 -6.80 -0.52
N GLU A 41 -6.20 -8.05 -0.13
CA GLU A 41 -6.15 -9.18 -1.06
C GLU A 41 -7.52 -9.84 -1.30
N SER A 42 -8.56 -9.49 -0.52
CA SER A 42 -9.89 -10.11 -0.61
C SER A 42 -11.03 -9.21 -0.17
N ASN A 43 -12.24 -9.55 -0.59
CA ASN A 43 -13.47 -8.90 -0.14
C ASN A 43 -13.64 -8.98 1.38
N GLN A 44 -13.29 -10.11 1.98
CA GLN A 44 -13.39 -10.33 3.43
C GLN A 44 -12.41 -9.45 4.19
N GLU A 45 -11.19 -9.28 3.68
CA GLU A 45 -10.21 -8.38 4.27
C GLU A 45 -10.70 -6.92 4.26
N MET A 46 -11.28 -6.47 3.13
CA MET A 46 -11.84 -5.13 3.04
C MET A 46 -13.09 -4.96 3.90
N ALA A 47 -13.95 -5.96 4.01
CA ALA A 47 -15.12 -5.94 4.89
C ALA A 47 -14.72 -5.79 6.36
N ALA A 48 -13.66 -6.50 6.79
CA ALA A 48 -13.08 -6.37 8.11
C ALA A 48 -12.49 -4.96 8.34
N ALA A 49 -11.83 -4.39 7.34
CA ALA A 49 -11.30 -3.02 7.41
C ALA A 49 -12.42 -1.97 7.51
N LEU A 50 -13.51 -2.16 6.77
CA LEU A 50 -14.70 -1.29 6.88
C LEU A 50 -15.33 -1.36 8.27
N THR A 51 -15.40 -2.54 8.87
CA THR A 51 -15.91 -2.70 10.24
C THR A 51 -15.08 -1.89 11.24
N GLU A 52 -13.77 -1.82 11.07
CA GLU A 52 -12.92 -1.03 11.95
C GLU A 52 -13.09 0.48 11.72
N ILE A 53 -13.06 0.95 10.47
CA ILE A 53 -13.16 2.39 10.20
C ILE A 53 -14.55 2.95 10.57
N ARG A 54 -15.61 2.13 10.52
CA ARG A 54 -16.95 2.55 10.92
C ARG A 54 -17.10 2.85 12.41
N LYS A 55 -16.11 2.49 13.23
CA LYS A 55 -16.03 2.93 14.65
C LYS A 55 -15.58 4.40 14.78
N GLU A 56 -14.91 4.95 13.76
CA GLU A 56 -14.33 6.29 13.75
C GLU A 56 -15.16 7.30 12.92
N THR A 57 -15.76 6.85 11.81
CA THR A 57 -16.55 7.72 10.93
C THR A 57 -17.71 6.98 10.28
N GLN A 58 -18.81 7.74 10.04
CA GLN A 58 -19.97 7.29 9.30
C GLN A 58 -20.03 7.91 7.90
N ALA A 59 -18.97 8.61 7.45
CA ALA A 59 -18.91 9.22 6.12
C ALA A 59 -19.11 8.17 5.02
N GLU A 60 -19.93 8.48 4.03
CA GLU A 60 -20.17 7.58 2.89
C GLU A 60 -18.89 7.36 2.08
N ILE A 61 -18.74 6.19 1.46
CA ILE A 61 -17.58 5.88 0.63
C ILE A 61 -17.71 6.65 -0.68
N ALA A 62 -16.80 7.61 -0.90
CA ALA A 62 -16.82 8.53 -2.04
C ALA A 62 -15.84 8.12 -3.16
N ALA A 63 -14.75 7.45 -2.85
CA ALA A 63 -13.77 7.02 -3.83
C ALA A 63 -12.90 5.85 -3.33
N CYS A 64 -12.27 5.15 -4.27
CA CYS A 64 -11.20 4.20 -4.02
C CYS A 64 -9.95 4.61 -4.80
N ILE A 65 -8.76 4.49 -4.19
CA ILE A 65 -7.47 4.75 -4.83
C ILE A 65 -6.57 3.55 -4.60
N TYR A 66 -5.95 3.03 -5.65
CA TYR A 66 -4.94 1.97 -5.55
C TYR A 66 -3.54 2.58 -5.54
N THR A 67 -2.73 2.19 -4.56
CA THR A 67 -1.30 2.56 -4.54
C THR A 67 -0.51 1.78 -5.58
N HIS A 68 -0.87 0.52 -5.82
CA HIS A 68 -0.30 -0.39 -6.83
C HIS A 68 -1.17 -1.67 -6.94
N PHE A 69 -0.80 -2.59 -7.83
CA PHE A 69 -1.65 -3.73 -8.20
C PHE A 69 -1.81 -4.83 -7.14
N HIS A 70 -0.95 -4.90 -6.12
CA HIS A 70 -0.97 -6.04 -5.18
C HIS A 70 -2.21 -6.09 -4.30
N TYR A 71 -2.76 -4.94 -3.88
CA TYR A 71 -3.79 -4.87 -2.83
C TYR A 71 -5.11 -4.26 -3.32
N VAL A 72 -5.61 -4.83 -4.39
CA VAL A 72 -6.82 -4.37 -5.09
C VAL A 72 -8.00 -5.37 -4.98
N GLY A 73 -7.78 -6.49 -4.27
CA GLY A 73 -8.67 -7.65 -4.28
C GLY A 73 -9.99 -7.49 -3.52
N GLY A 74 -10.15 -6.46 -2.69
CA GLY A 74 -11.37 -6.25 -1.89
C GLY A 74 -12.34 -5.20 -2.44
N THR A 75 -12.14 -4.70 -3.64
CA THR A 75 -12.86 -3.53 -4.17
C THR A 75 -14.36 -3.78 -4.39
N GLN A 76 -14.76 -5.01 -4.69
CA GLN A 76 -16.17 -5.37 -4.85
C GLN A 76 -16.99 -5.04 -3.58
N THR A 77 -16.39 -5.19 -2.40
CA THR A 77 -17.02 -4.81 -1.12
C THR A 77 -17.38 -3.32 -1.05
N LEU A 78 -16.56 -2.46 -1.66
CA LEU A 78 -16.86 -1.02 -1.76
C LEU A 78 -17.96 -0.74 -2.78
N ILE A 79 -17.97 -1.44 -3.92
CA ILE A 79 -18.97 -1.30 -4.98
C ILE A 79 -20.37 -1.69 -4.46
N GLU A 80 -20.46 -2.64 -3.55
CA GLU A 80 -21.73 -3.02 -2.91
C GLU A 80 -22.36 -1.87 -2.11
N GLN A 81 -21.52 -0.97 -1.55
CA GLN A 81 -21.97 0.21 -0.83
C GLN A 81 -22.19 1.42 -1.75
N ASN A 82 -21.40 1.54 -2.84
CA ASN A 82 -21.52 2.62 -3.82
C ASN A 82 -21.28 2.07 -5.24
N LYS A 83 -22.36 1.78 -5.97
CA LYS A 83 -22.30 1.17 -7.31
C LYS A 83 -21.57 2.04 -8.35
N ASN A 84 -21.52 3.34 -8.15
CA ASN A 84 -20.87 4.31 -9.05
C ASN A 84 -19.53 4.81 -8.51
N LEU A 85 -18.90 4.06 -7.62
CA LEU A 85 -17.66 4.45 -6.94
C LEU A 85 -16.56 4.81 -7.95
N PRO A 86 -16.03 6.05 -7.91
CA PRO A 86 -14.84 6.40 -8.66
C PRO A 86 -13.63 5.63 -8.15
N ILE A 87 -12.97 4.89 -9.05
CA ILE A 87 -11.74 4.15 -8.74
C ILE A 87 -10.59 4.78 -9.51
N TRP A 88 -9.51 5.12 -8.78
CA TRP A 88 -8.31 5.76 -9.28
C TRP A 88 -7.12 4.81 -9.17
N GLY A 89 -6.22 4.85 -10.14
CA GLY A 89 -4.99 4.06 -10.09
C GLY A 89 -4.09 4.31 -11.29
N HIS A 90 -2.87 3.80 -11.22
CA HIS A 90 -1.94 3.86 -12.33
C HIS A 90 -2.45 2.99 -13.50
N LYS A 91 -2.26 3.44 -14.75
CA LYS A 91 -2.73 2.71 -15.94
C LYS A 91 -2.12 1.31 -16.11
N GLY A 92 -0.98 1.06 -15.46
CA GLY A 92 -0.26 -0.22 -15.52
C GLY A 92 -0.84 -1.34 -14.66
N ILE A 93 -1.81 -1.06 -13.78
CA ILE A 93 -2.34 -2.03 -12.80
C ILE A 93 -2.82 -3.32 -13.48
N GLN A 94 -3.67 -3.21 -14.51
CA GLN A 94 -4.21 -4.39 -15.19
C GLN A 94 -3.10 -5.23 -15.85
N ALA A 95 -2.17 -4.58 -16.54
CA ALA A 95 -1.05 -5.27 -17.19
C ALA A 95 -0.15 -5.99 -16.18
N ASN A 96 0.09 -5.38 -15.01
CA ASN A 96 0.85 -6.01 -13.94
C ASN A 96 0.11 -7.20 -13.31
N LEU A 97 -1.21 -7.10 -13.13
CA LEU A 97 -2.03 -8.24 -12.66
C LEU A 97 -1.99 -9.41 -13.63
N ASP A 98 -2.20 -9.15 -14.92
CA ASP A 98 -2.19 -10.16 -15.97
C ASP A 98 -0.82 -10.86 -16.05
N ARG A 99 0.25 -10.07 -15.99
CA ARG A 99 1.61 -10.57 -16.01
C ARG A 99 1.95 -11.35 -14.74
N PHE A 100 1.60 -10.83 -13.57
CA PHE A 100 1.83 -11.52 -12.30
C PHE A 100 1.12 -12.88 -12.27
N GLY A 101 -0.16 -12.92 -12.62
CA GLY A 101 -0.94 -14.15 -12.65
C GLY A 101 -0.47 -15.17 -13.70
N GLY A 102 -0.14 -14.70 -14.90
CA GLY A 102 0.20 -15.56 -16.04
C GLY A 102 1.68 -15.98 -16.11
N GLU A 103 2.60 -15.08 -15.75
CA GLU A 103 4.02 -15.30 -15.96
C GLU A 103 4.81 -15.48 -14.66
N VAL A 104 4.54 -14.67 -13.65
CA VAL A 104 5.36 -14.62 -12.44
C VAL A 104 4.92 -15.68 -11.41
N ALA A 105 3.67 -15.63 -10.96
CA ALA A 105 3.18 -16.49 -9.91
C ALA A 105 3.38 -18.00 -10.16
N PRO A 106 3.16 -18.54 -11.35
CA PRO A 106 3.41 -19.96 -11.63
C PRO A 106 4.86 -20.39 -11.43
N ARG A 107 5.81 -19.46 -11.65
CA ARG A 107 7.25 -19.75 -11.55
C ARG A 107 7.78 -19.58 -10.14
N VAL A 108 7.20 -18.64 -9.37
CA VAL A 108 7.72 -18.26 -8.04
C VAL A 108 6.90 -18.82 -6.89
N SER A 109 5.81 -19.56 -7.14
CA SER A 109 4.89 -20.06 -6.12
C SER A 109 5.60 -20.80 -4.98
N ARG A 110 6.58 -21.64 -5.29
CA ARG A 110 7.39 -22.34 -4.28
C ARG A 110 8.23 -21.36 -3.43
N GLY A 111 8.86 -20.37 -4.09
CA GLY A 111 9.63 -19.33 -3.40
C GLY A 111 8.75 -18.46 -2.51
N LEU A 112 7.55 -18.13 -2.96
CA LEU A 112 6.55 -17.40 -2.17
C LEU A 112 6.13 -18.19 -0.92
N ALA A 113 5.89 -19.49 -1.04
CA ALA A 113 5.53 -20.35 0.09
C ALA A 113 6.64 -20.35 1.16
N HIS A 114 7.90 -20.39 0.77
CA HIS A 114 9.04 -20.30 1.69
C HIS A 114 9.19 -18.90 2.28
N GLN A 115 9.07 -17.85 1.47
CA GLN A 115 9.24 -16.48 1.92
C GLN A 115 8.18 -16.08 2.95
N PHE A 116 6.93 -16.47 2.73
CA PHE A 116 5.81 -16.14 3.61
C PHE A 116 5.52 -17.23 4.64
N ALA A 117 6.41 -18.21 4.76
CA ALA A 117 6.30 -19.31 5.74
C ALA A 117 4.89 -19.93 5.80
N THR A 118 4.24 -20.12 4.64
CA THR A 118 2.82 -20.53 4.56
C THR A 118 2.54 -21.90 5.12
N SER A 119 3.57 -22.73 5.33
CA SER A 119 3.50 -24.04 5.97
C SER A 119 3.71 -24.01 7.48
N MET A 120 4.08 -22.85 8.06
CA MET A 120 4.27 -22.72 9.50
C MET A 120 2.99 -22.35 10.22
N PRO A 121 2.82 -22.73 11.50
CA PRO A 121 1.72 -22.25 12.32
C PRO A 121 1.72 -20.73 12.41
N GLN A 122 0.53 -20.12 12.44
CA GLN A 122 0.40 -18.67 12.62
C GLN A 122 0.56 -18.27 14.10
N GLU A 123 0.32 -19.19 15.01
CA GLU A 123 0.34 -18.98 16.47
C GLU A 123 1.07 -20.11 17.19
N GLY A 124 1.34 -19.90 18.47
CA GLY A 124 2.00 -20.88 19.34
C GLY A 124 3.52 -20.75 19.37
N PRO A 125 4.22 -21.63 20.10
CA PRO A 125 5.66 -21.55 20.31
C PRO A 125 6.48 -21.71 19.03
N ASP A 126 5.95 -22.44 18.05
CA ASP A 126 6.56 -22.64 16.73
C ASP A 126 5.93 -21.74 15.65
N GLY A 127 5.06 -20.81 16.05
CA GLY A 127 4.38 -19.88 15.17
C GLY A 127 5.26 -18.75 14.65
N ILE A 128 4.88 -18.18 13.51
CA ILE A 128 5.54 -16.99 12.99
C ILE A 128 5.16 -15.78 13.85
N VAL A 129 6.14 -14.90 14.11
CA VAL A 129 5.90 -13.65 14.86
C VAL A 129 5.19 -12.61 13.98
N ASN A 130 5.68 -12.44 12.78
CA ASN A 130 5.13 -11.63 11.68
C ASN A 130 5.97 -11.85 10.42
N LEU A 131 5.55 -11.27 9.31
CA LEU A 131 6.22 -11.41 8.01
C LEU A 131 7.14 -10.21 7.66
N GLY A 132 7.40 -9.30 8.60
CA GLY A 132 8.18 -8.09 8.36
C GLY A 132 7.40 -6.97 7.66
N LEU A 133 6.52 -7.29 6.73
CA LEU A 133 5.66 -6.37 5.97
C LEU A 133 4.28 -6.23 6.62
N GLY A 134 3.71 -7.33 7.03
CA GLY A 134 2.42 -7.46 7.68
C GLY A 134 2.41 -8.57 8.73
N ASN A 135 1.30 -8.72 9.39
CA ASN A 135 1.17 -9.74 10.43
C ASN A 135 0.95 -11.13 9.82
N PHE A 136 0.20 -11.19 8.72
CA PHE A 136 -0.16 -12.41 8.01
C PHE A 136 0.15 -12.29 6.52
N PHE A 137 0.48 -13.39 5.85
CA PHE A 137 0.37 -13.48 4.40
C PHE A 137 -1.11 -13.44 3.98
N ARG A 138 -1.92 -14.26 4.65
CA ARG A 138 -3.38 -14.23 4.60
C ARG A 138 -3.92 -14.49 5.99
N ASN A 139 -4.66 -13.55 6.55
CA ASN A 139 -5.29 -13.72 7.84
C ASN A 139 -6.39 -14.80 7.72
N PRO A 140 -6.32 -15.92 8.49
CA PRO A 140 -7.31 -16.99 8.42
C PRO A 140 -8.76 -16.51 8.61
N ASP A 141 -8.98 -15.46 9.39
CA ASP A 141 -10.31 -14.88 9.64
C ASP A 141 -10.95 -14.31 8.35
N HIS A 142 -10.17 -14.12 7.30
CA HIS A 142 -10.64 -13.61 6.01
C HIS A 142 -10.94 -14.71 4.99
N ALA A 143 -10.95 -15.99 5.39
CA ALA A 143 -11.41 -17.05 4.49
C ALA A 143 -12.86 -16.78 4.03
N PRO A 144 -13.22 -17.08 2.78
CA PRO A 144 -12.52 -17.84 1.75
C PRO A 144 -11.61 -17.02 0.80
N PHE A 145 -11.23 -15.78 1.10
CA PHE A 145 -10.33 -14.93 0.31
C PHE A 145 -10.84 -14.64 -1.12
N THR A 146 -12.09 -14.24 -1.23
CA THR A 146 -12.72 -13.95 -2.51
C THR A 146 -12.10 -12.72 -3.16
N ASN A 147 -11.55 -12.87 -4.35
CA ASN A 147 -11.03 -11.74 -5.13
C ASN A 147 -12.19 -10.96 -5.77
N GLY A 148 -12.23 -9.67 -5.48
CA GLY A 148 -13.22 -8.71 -5.98
C GLY A 148 -12.58 -7.51 -6.67
N TYR A 149 -11.46 -7.70 -7.36
CA TYR A 149 -10.81 -6.62 -8.11
C TYR A 149 -11.74 -5.98 -9.14
N ILE A 150 -11.73 -4.65 -9.18
CA ILE A 150 -12.43 -3.84 -10.17
C ILE A 150 -11.41 -2.90 -10.84
N PRO A 151 -11.26 -2.92 -12.17
CA PRO A 151 -10.33 -2.06 -12.88
C PRO A 151 -10.60 -0.57 -12.61
N PRO A 152 -9.55 0.25 -12.37
CA PRO A 152 -9.73 1.69 -12.22
C PRO A 152 -10.17 2.31 -13.55
N LYS A 153 -11.19 3.19 -13.49
CA LYS A 153 -11.64 3.97 -14.66
C LYS A 153 -10.88 5.31 -14.76
N ASN A 154 -10.45 5.85 -13.63
CA ASN A 154 -9.66 7.08 -13.59
C ASN A 154 -8.19 6.72 -13.53
N THR A 155 -7.53 6.67 -14.67
CA THR A 155 -6.15 6.19 -14.79
C THR A 155 -5.17 7.29 -15.18
N PHE A 156 -3.93 7.15 -14.73
CA PHE A 156 -2.83 8.06 -15.06
C PHE A 156 -1.49 7.30 -15.10
N ASP A 157 -0.47 7.92 -15.72
CA ASP A 157 0.91 7.39 -15.82
C ASP A 157 1.97 8.49 -15.67
N LYS A 158 1.52 9.69 -15.34
CA LYS A 158 2.34 10.88 -15.11
C LYS A 158 1.79 11.67 -13.93
N PRO A 159 2.53 12.65 -13.38
CA PRO A 159 2.01 13.49 -12.31
C PRO A 159 0.66 14.08 -12.67
N THR A 160 -0.33 13.84 -11.83
CA THR A 160 -1.74 14.18 -12.09
C THR A 160 -2.35 14.79 -10.84
N LYS A 161 -3.24 15.77 -11.03
CA LYS A 161 -4.00 16.41 -9.95
C LYS A 161 -5.48 16.17 -10.14
N ALA A 162 -6.18 15.95 -9.04
CA ALA A 162 -7.63 15.73 -9.04
C ALA A 162 -8.27 16.38 -7.80
N ASN A 163 -9.59 16.53 -7.83
CA ASN A 163 -10.40 16.78 -6.63
C ASN A 163 -11.18 15.50 -6.35
N ILE A 164 -10.98 14.91 -5.18
CA ILE A 164 -11.60 13.65 -4.79
C ILE A 164 -12.20 13.82 -3.39
N ALA A 165 -13.48 13.55 -3.24
CA ALA A 165 -14.22 13.75 -2.00
C ALA A 165 -14.04 15.16 -1.39
N GLY A 166 -13.92 16.21 -2.25
CA GLY A 166 -13.71 17.59 -1.84
C GLY A 166 -12.29 17.92 -1.41
N LEU A 167 -11.34 17.00 -1.56
CA LEU A 167 -9.91 17.20 -1.27
C LEU A 167 -9.11 17.35 -2.55
N LYS A 168 -8.10 18.23 -2.54
CA LYS A 168 -7.05 18.24 -3.56
C LYS A 168 -6.19 17.00 -3.38
N VAL A 169 -5.98 16.26 -4.45
CA VAL A 169 -5.13 15.07 -4.47
C VAL A 169 -4.15 15.18 -5.63
N GLU A 170 -2.89 14.94 -5.34
CA GLU A 170 -1.83 14.88 -6.34
C GLU A 170 -1.24 13.48 -6.38
N PHE A 171 -1.08 12.93 -7.57
CA PHE A 171 -0.52 11.61 -7.81
C PHE A 171 0.84 11.74 -8.48
N PHE A 172 1.82 10.98 -8.00
CA PHE A 172 3.15 10.91 -8.60
C PHE A 172 3.51 9.43 -8.83
N PRO A 173 3.79 9.00 -10.07
CA PRO A 173 4.36 7.69 -10.31
C PRO A 173 5.65 7.51 -9.51
N ALA A 174 5.73 6.47 -8.74
CA ALA A 174 6.83 6.18 -7.83
C ALA A 174 7.11 4.67 -7.81
N PRO A 175 7.59 4.09 -8.94
CA PRO A 175 7.90 2.68 -9.03
C PRO A 175 8.78 2.20 -7.86
N SER A 176 8.36 1.12 -7.23
CA SER A 176 9.01 0.51 -6.07
C SER A 176 9.08 -1.02 -6.23
N ASP A 177 8.32 -1.79 -5.44
CA ASP A 177 8.17 -3.23 -5.64
C ASP A 177 7.26 -3.58 -6.83
N ALA A 178 6.50 -2.61 -7.31
CA ALA A 178 5.69 -2.68 -8.51
C ALA A 178 5.94 -1.46 -9.40
N THR A 179 5.92 -1.65 -10.72
CA THR A 179 6.19 -0.59 -11.71
C THR A 179 5.08 0.45 -11.76
N ASP A 180 3.89 0.11 -11.27
CA ASP A 180 2.70 0.96 -11.17
C ASP A 180 2.51 1.62 -9.80
N SER A 181 3.48 1.50 -8.89
CA SER A 181 3.41 2.15 -7.58
C SER A 181 3.39 3.67 -7.70
N ILE A 182 2.64 4.30 -6.79
CA ILE A 182 2.46 5.75 -6.76
C ILE A 182 2.67 6.33 -5.37
N THR A 183 2.99 7.62 -5.32
CA THR A 183 2.80 8.47 -4.14
C THR A 183 1.50 9.27 -4.32
N ILE A 184 0.64 9.23 -3.31
CA ILE A 184 -0.58 10.02 -3.21
C ILE A 184 -0.30 11.15 -2.23
N TRP A 185 -0.52 12.38 -2.64
CA TRP A 185 -0.31 13.57 -1.81
C TRP A 185 -1.61 14.34 -1.60
N PHE A 186 -1.94 14.61 -0.34
CA PHE A 186 -3.04 15.45 0.09
C PHE A 186 -2.47 16.76 0.65
N PRO A 187 -2.29 17.81 -0.17
CA PRO A 187 -1.60 19.04 0.25
C PRO A 187 -2.30 19.75 1.41
N ASP A 188 -3.64 19.79 1.42
CA ASP A 188 -4.41 20.46 2.46
C ASP A 188 -4.32 19.73 3.83
N LEU A 189 -3.94 18.44 3.83
CA LEU A 189 -3.73 17.62 5.04
C LEU A 189 -2.24 17.42 5.36
N LYS A 190 -1.35 17.86 4.49
CA LYS A 190 0.09 17.55 4.53
C LYS A 190 0.36 16.06 4.76
N LEU A 191 -0.44 15.22 4.10
CA LEU A 191 -0.41 13.78 4.20
C LEU A 191 0.09 13.17 2.89
N ALA A 192 1.12 12.35 2.97
CA ALA A 192 1.54 11.49 1.88
C ALA A 192 1.19 10.02 2.17
N ILE A 193 0.80 9.29 1.13
CA ILE A 193 0.58 7.84 1.18
C ILE A 193 1.36 7.21 0.03
N ASN A 194 2.15 6.17 0.28
CA ASN A 194 2.98 5.55 -0.74
C ASN A 194 3.38 4.10 -0.43
N ASN A 195 4.08 3.50 -1.38
CA ASN A 195 4.70 2.17 -1.26
C ASN A 195 6.23 2.22 -1.40
N LEU A 196 6.87 3.33 -1.01
CA LEU A 196 8.33 3.50 -1.08
C LEU A 196 9.05 3.17 0.23
N LEU A 197 8.44 3.50 1.37
CA LEU A 197 9.02 3.26 2.68
C LEU A 197 8.42 2.01 3.30
N TRP A 198 9.22 0.96 3.37
CA TRP A 198 8.84 -0.30 4.01
C TRP A 198 9.41 -0.39 5.43
N PRO A 199 8.87 -1.26 6.28
CA PRO A 199 9.44 -1.52 7.60
C PRO A 199 10.88 -2.05 7.57
N VAL A 200 11.28 -2.58 6.42
CA VAL A 200 12.62 -3.11 6.10
C VAL A 200 13.05 -2.61 4.72
N LEU A 201 14.32 -2.69 4.39
CA LEU A 201 14.79 -2.36 3.04
C LEU A 201 14.17 -3.29 1.99
N PHE A 202 13.88 -2.72 0.82
CA PHE A 202 13.45 -3.51 -0.31
C PHE A 202 14.46 -4.58 -0.69
N ASN A 203 13.96 -5.73 -1.02
CA ASN A 203 14.69 -6.68 -1.83
C ASN A 203 14.74 -6.14 -3.29
N VAL A 204 15.85 -5.54 -3.67
CA VAL A 204 16.08 -4.99 -5.02
C VAL A 204 16.44 -6.05 -6.04
N PHE A 205 16.78 -7.27 -5.60
CA PHE A 205 17.12 -8.39 -6.47
C PHE A 205 15.92 -9.30 -6.73
N ALA A 206 15.83 -9.83 -7.93
CA ALA A 206 14.76 -10.77 -8.32
C ALA A 206 14.99 -12.18 -7.75
N ILE A 207 15.15 -12.31 -6.43
CA ILE A 207 15.49 -13.58 -5.75
C ILE A 207 14.47 -14.67 -6.04
N ARG A 208 13.20 -14.30 -6.17
CA ARG A 208 12.11 -15.24 -6.44
C ARG A 208 11.80 -15.39 -7.92
N GLY A 209 12.55 -14.71 -8.80
CA GLY A 209 12.25 -14.64 -10.23
C GLY A 209 11.27 -13.52 -10.62
N GLU A 210 10.96 -12.61 -9.70
CA GLU A 210 10.25 -11.36 -9.97
C GLU A 210 11.15 -10.36 -10.71
N GLU A 211 10.57 -9.21 -11.08
CA GLU A 211 11.32 -8.15 -11.74
C GLU A 211 12.36 -7.50 -10.83
N TYR A 212 13.47 -7.12 -11.45
CA TYR A 212 14.47 -6.26 -10.84
C TYR A 212 13.84 -4.89 -10.50
N ARG A 213 14.08 -4.44 -9.29
CA ARG A 213 13.64 -3.15 -8.77
C ARG A 213 14.79 -2.18 -8.84
N ASP A 214 14.73 -1.22 -9.76
CA ASP A 214 15.83 -0.27 -9.98
C ASP A 214 15.93 0.72 -8.81
N PRO A 215 16.98 0.65 -7.97
CA PRO A 215 17.14 1.55 -6.83
C PRO A 215 17.26 3.02 -7.23
N ARG A 216 17.74 3.32 -8.43
CA ARG A 216 17.84 4.70 -8.93
C ARG A 216 16.45 5.32 -9.15
N ILE A 217 15.47 4.53 -9.58
CA ILE A 217 14.08 4.99 -9.72
C ILE A 217 13.48 5.21 -8.33
N MET A 218 13.71 4.30 -7.40
CA MET A 218 13.23 4.41 -6.03
C MET A 218 13.83 5.62 -5.31
N ILE A 219 15.13 5.89 -5.48
CA ILE A 219 15.82 7.06 -4.93
C ILE A 219 15.13 8.35 -5.42
N ARG A 220 14.85 8.48 -6.72
CA ARG A 220 14.11 9.64 -7.25
C ARG A 220 12.71 9.78 -6.65
N GLY A 221 12.01 8.67 -6.46
CA GLY A 221 10.71 8.66 -5.78
C GLY A 221 10.78 9.15 -4.34
N LEU A 222 11.84 8.74 -3.61
CA LEU A 222 12.08 9.19 -2.23
C LEU A 222 12.45 10.68 -2.17
N GLU A 223 13.25 11.17 -3.11
CA GLU A 223 13.58 12.61 -3.23
C GLU A 223 12.34 13.44 -3.53
N GLN A 224 11.48 12.97 -4.44
CA GLN A 224 10.21 13.62 -4.72
C GLN A 224 9.31 13.62 -3.47
N LEU A 225 9.20 12.50 -2.74
CA LEU A 225 8.46 12.42 -1.49
C LEU A 225 9.00 13.40 -0.43
N ALA A 226 10.33 13.48 -0.28
CA ALA A 226 10.96 14.43 0.65
C ALA A 226 10.64 15.89 0.30
N SER A 227 10.54 16.22 -0.99
CA SER A 227 10.22 17.57 -1.47
C SER A 227 8.78 18.02 -1.17
N LEU A 228 7.87 17.09 -0.90
CA LEU A 228 6.49 17.39 -0.47
C LEU A 228 6.40 17.85 0.98
N GLU A 229 7.44 17.62 1.77
CA GLU A 229 7.52 17.98 3.20
C GLU A 229 6.29 17.51 4.01
N PRO A 230 5.94 16.20 3.97
CA PRO A 230 4.75 15.71 4.65
C PRO A 230 4.87 15.83 6.17
N GLU A 231 3.78 16.23 6.84
CA GLU A 231 3.65 16.18 8.29
C GLU A 231 3.17 14.80 8.77
N ASN A 232 2.52 14.05 7.87
CA ASN A 232 2.07 12.69 8.10
C ASN A 232 2.40 11.82 6.89
N LEU A 233 2.79 10.58 7.16
CA LEU A 233 3.15 9.60 6.12
C LEU A 233 2.55 8.24 6.46
N ILE A 234 1.81 7.68 5.53
CA ILE A 234 1.27 6.32 5.59
C ILE A 234 1.96 5.48 4.52
N GLY A 235 2.49 4.33 4.90
CA GLY A 235 3.00 3.33 3.98
C GLY A 235 1.94 2.29 3.61
N ALA A 236 2.14 1.57 2.52
CA ALA A 236 1.36 0.37 2.23
C ALA A 236 1.61 -0.75 3.25
N HIS A 237 2.69 -0.63 4.02
CA HIS A 237 3.10 -1.57 5.07
C HIS A 237 3.59 -0.84 6.32
N GLY A 238 3.32 -1.43 7.48
CA GLY A 238 3.80 -0.95 8.78
C GLY A 238 3.09 0.30 9.32
N PRO A 239 3.45 0.71 10.54
CA PRO A 239 2.82 1.85 11.20
C PRO A 239 3.07 3.18 10.48
N PRO A 240 2.14 4.13 10.56
CA PRO A 240 2.32 5.47 10.00
C PRO A 240 3.36 6.28 10.79
N PHE A 241 3.87 7.34 10.15
CA PHE A 241 4.78 8.30 10.76
C PHE A 241 4.11 9.67 10.85
N SER A 242 4.44 10.43 11.91
CA SER A 242 3.99 11.80 12.11
C SER A 242 5.17 12.66 12.57
N GLY A 243 5.16 13.94 12.15
CA GLY A 243 6.23 14.89 12.40
C GLY A 243 7.15 15.08 11.19
N GLN A 244 7.10 16.28 10.60
CA GLN A 244 7.79 16.60 9.34
C GLN A 244 9.30 16.30 9.40
N GLN A 245 9.97 16.69 10.48
CA GLN A 245 11.42 16.49 10.59
C GLN A 245 11.78 15.01 10.74
N GLU A 246 11.01 14.24 11.51
CA GLU A 246 11.23 12.81 11.68
C GLU A 246 10.97 12.05 10.38
N ILE A 247 9.89 12.39 9.68
CA ILE A 247 9.58 11.83 8.36
C ILE A 247 10.70 12.13 7.37
N LYS A 248 11.16 13.38 7.32
CA LYS A 248 12.28 13.77 6.44
C LYS A 248 13.55 12.97 6.73
N LYS A 249 13.87 12.80 8.02
CA LYS A 249 15.02 11.98 8.45
C LYS A 249 14.89 10.52 8.01
N ILE A 250 13.70 9.92 8.17
CA ILE A 250 13.43 8.54 7.75
C ILE A 250 13.58 8.40 6.25
N ILE A 251 13.01 9.31 5.46
CA ILE A 251 13.09 9.28 3.99
C ILE A 251 14.56 9.40 3.54
N ILE A 252 15.32 10.33 4.12
CA ILE A 252 16.72 10.54 3.76
C ILE A 252 17.56 9.32 4.12
N ASN A 253 17.41 8.76 5.31
CA ASN A 253 18.14 7.56 5.73
C ASN A 253 17.85 6.38 4.80
N TYR A 254 16.60 6.20 4.39
CA TYR A 254 16.19 5.13 3.49
C TYR A 254 16.79 5.33 2.09
N ARG A 255 16.72 6.56 1.56
CA ARG A 255 17.34 6.95 0.29
C ARG A 255 18.85 6.71 0.31
N ASP A 256 19.53 7.18 1.35
CA ASP A 256 21.00 7.06 1.47
C ASP A 256 21.45 5.60 1.57
N THR A 257 20.63 4.76 2.23
CA THR A 257 20.89 3.32 2.29
C THR A 257 20.78 2.68 0.91
N LEU A 258 19.75 3.02 0.13
CA LEU A 258 19.62 2.54 -1.25
C LEU A 258 20.76 3.06 -2.14
N GLN A 259 21.15 4.32 -1.98
CA GLN A 259 22.26 4.91 -2.70
C GLN A 259 23.58 4.20 -2.35
N PHE A 260 23.82 3.95 -1.07
CA PHE A 260 25.00 3.20 -0.63
C PHE A 260 25.06 1.81 -1.25
N LEU A 261 23.95 1.05 -1.22
CA LEU A 261 23.87 -0.26 -1.85
C LEU A 261 24.17 -0.20 -3.35
N TRP A 262 23.59 0.78 -4.04
CA TRP A 262 23.87 0.99 -5.46
C TRP A 262 25.34 1.29 -5.71
N ASP A 263 25.92 2.25 -5.01
CA ASP A 263 27.32 2.67 -5.18
C ASP A 263 28.32 1.54 -4.90
N GLN A 264 28.03 0.68 -3.92
CA GLN A 264 28.88 -0.48 -3.63
C GLN A 264 28.71 -1.59 -4.68
N THR A 265 27.56 -1.70 -5.33
CA THR A 265 27.30 -2.74 -6.33
C THR A 265 27.93 -2.44 -7.67
N VAL A 266 28.05 -1.15 -8.05
CA VAL A 266 28.59 -0.73 -9.36
C VAL A 266 30.10 -0.45 -9.34
N ARG A 267 30.76 -0.58 -8.21
CA ARG A 267 32.24 -0.48 -8.06
C ARG A 267 32.91 -1.81 -8.33
#